data_fa613b0ad904712265d42f1f60d9102c
#
_entry.id   fa613b0ad904712265d42f1f60d9102c
#
_cell.length_a   1.000
_cell.length_b   1.000
_cell.length_c   1.000
_cell.angle_alpha   90.00
_cell.angle_beta   90.00
_cell.angle_gamma   90.00
#
_symmetry.space_group_name_H-M   'P 1'
#
loop_
_entity.id
_entity.type
_entity.pdbx_description
1 polymer ?
#
loop_
_entity_poly.entity_id
_entity_poly.type
_entity_poly.pdbx_seq_one_letter_code
_entity_poly.pdbx_strand_id
1 'polypeptide(L)'
;MRIRAAAGAQQAAIQHYTQVTKLFMDQLGVSPSEAMRTLYRELTKADSSVELDLDAVRKRLQEFSPRAGAYFCEYGVFQDIYRLEARNAVRSGRIVQLAMLTVLDENEHRLDSKRCSAAMEELRSTIHSSLRAGDTFTRFSASQYLLLLPTATYENGVMVLQRILNAFEMTLIGRTVRTEFSLLPVLPVQDPKDTHPGFTAIPETPG
;
A
#
# COMPACT_ATOMS: atom_id res chain seq x y z
N MET A 1 -11.43 23.02 -6.24
CA MET A 1 -11.19 22.94 -4.78
C MET A 1 -11.00 24.34 -4.16
N ARG A 2 -9.99 25.14 -4.56
CA ARG A 2 -9.76 26.53 -4.03
C ARG A 2 -10.99 27.45 -4.15
N ILE A 3 -11.70 27.40 -5.29
CA ILE A 3 -12.92 28.22 -5.52
C ILE A 3 -14.01 27.87 -4.49
N ARG A 4 -14.23 26.62 -4.19
CA ARG A 4 -15.22 26.19 -3.19
C ARG A 4 -14.82 26.56 -1.77
N ALA A 5 -13.52 26.48 -1.45
CA ALA A 5 -13.01 26.91 -0.15
C ALA A 5 -13.16 28.42 0.05
N ALA A 6 -12.87 29.23 -0.98
CA ALA A 6 -13.07 30.69 -0.95
C ALA A 6 -14.54 31.09 -0.84
N ALA A 7 -15.47 30.28 -1.31
CA ALA A 7 -16.91 30.47 -1.20
C ALA A 7 -17.51 30.01 0.15
N GLY A 8 -16.69 29.63 1.14
CA GLY A 8 -17.14 29.16 2.44
C GLY A 8 -17.70 27.72 2.46
N ALA A 9 -17.62 27.00 1.34
CA ALA A 9 -18.10 25.62 1.22
C ALA A 9 -16.97 24.61 1.52
N GLN A 10 -16.35 24.71 2.69
CA GLN A 10 -15.20 23.92 3.09
C GLN A 10 -15.45 22.40 3.01
N GLN A 11 -16.59 21.94 3.51
CA GLN A 11 -16.95 20.52 3.50
C GLN A 11 -17.12 20.00 2.07
N ALA A 12 -17.71 20.80 1.17
CA ALA A 12 -17.80 20.48 -0.25
C ALA A 12 -16.42 20.44 -0.95
N ALA A 13 -15.47 21.27 -0.50
CA ALA A 13 -14.10 21.24 -1.02
C ALA A 13 -13.35 19.98 -0.57
N ILE A 14 -13.54 19.55 0.66
CA ILE A 14 -12.99 18.29 1.20
C ILE A 14 -13.57 17.07 0.47
N GLN A 15 -14.89 17.02 0.29
CA GLN A 15 -15.55 15.94 -0.46
C GLN A 15 -15.05 15.89 -1.92
N HIS A 16 -14.89 17.06 -2.55
CA HIS A 16 -14.37 17.15 -3.91
C HIS A 16 -12.91 16.65 -4.00
N TYR A 17 -12.07 16.96 -3.02
CA TYR A 17 -10.72 16.41 -2.94
C TYR A 17 -10.73 14.88 -2.90
N THR A 18 -11.54 14.30 -2.01
CA THR A 18 -11.65 12.84 -1.87
C THR A 18 -12.12 12.17 -3.16
N GLN A 19 -13.12 12.75 -3.84
CA GLN A 19 -13.63 12.23 -5.12
C GLN A 19 -12.58 12.30 -6.23
N VAL A 20 -11.89 13.44 -6.36
CA VAL A 20 -10.87 13.65 -7.40
C VAL A 20 -9.65 12.77 -7.15
N THR A 21 -9.23 12.64 -5.90
CA THR A 21 -8.12 11.75 -5.51
C THR A 21 -8.44 10.30 -5.88
N LYS A 22 -9.64 9.85 -5.55
CA LYS A 22 -10.10 8.52 -5.91
C LYS A 22 -10.12 8.31 -7.44
N LEU A 23 -10.63 9.28 -8.19
CA LEU A 23 -10.67 9.22 -9.66
C LEU A 23 -9.25 9.13 -10.26
N PHE A 24 -8.31 9.94 -9.75
CA PHE A 24 -6.92 9.90 -10.21
C PHE A 24 -6.24 8.57 -9.90
N MET A 25 -6.50 8.00 -8.73
CA MET A 25 -6.01 6.68 -8.37
C MET A 25 -6.60 5.59 -9.26
N ASP A 26 -7.92 5.58 -9.41
CA ASP A 26 -8.63 4.52 -10.12
C ASP A 26 -8.35 4.54 -11.64
N GLN A 27 -8.19 5.73 -12.25
CA GLN A 27 -8.04 5.87 -13.69
C GLN A 27 -6.60 6.08 -14.16
N LEU A 28 -5.77 6.77 -13.38
CA LEU A 28 -4.44 7.18 -13.81
C LEU A 28 -3.31 6.60 -12.95
N GLY A 29 -3.62 6.01 -11.79
CA GLY A 29 -2.63 5.50 -10.85
C GLY A 29 -1.69 6.59 -10.30
N VAL A 30 -2.11 7.86 -10.32
CA VAL A 30 -1.30 9.01 -9.89
C VAL A 30 -1.81 9.62 -8.61
N SER A 31 -0.88 10.04 -7.76
CA SER A 31 -1.15 10.75 -6.51
C SER A 31 -1.51 12.22 -6.74
N PRO A 32 -2.33 12.82 -5.85
CA PRO A 32 -2.55 14.26 -5.85
C PRO A 32 -1.24 15.03 -5.72
N SER A 33 -1.13 16.17 -6.40
CA SER A 33 0.03 17.04 -6.30
C SER A 33 0.24 17.53 -4.86
N GLU A 34 1.48 17.88 -4.51
CA GLU A 34 1.81 18.43 -3.18
C GLU A 34 0.98 19.68 -2.84
N ALA A 35 0.72 20.51 -3.85
CA ALA A 35 -0.14 21.68 -3.69
C ALA A 35 -1.60 21.29 -3.31
N MET A 36 -2.13 20.21 -3.86
CA MET A 36 -3.44 19.70 -3.49
C MET A 36 -3.46 19.11 -2.07
N ARG A 37 -2.42 18.38 -1.67
CA ARG A 37 -2.29 17.84 -0.31
C ARG A 37 -2.14 18.94 0.73
N THR A 38 -1.37 19.97 0.43
CA THR A 38 -1.20 21.12 1.32
C THR A 38 -2.51 21.88 1.51
N LEU A 39 -3.23 22.14 0.42
CA LEU A 39 -4.54 22.80 0.50
C LEU A 39 -5.57 21.93 1.28
N TYR A 40 -5.55 20.63 1.13
CA TYR A 40 -6.39 19.73 1.93
C TYR A 40 -6.06 19.82 3.42
N ARG A 41 -4.77 19.81 3.78
CA ARG A 41 -4.31 19.98 5.17
C ARG A 41 -4.74 21.32 5.76
N GLU A 42 -4.68 22.39 5.00
CA GLU A 42 -5.15 23.72 5.42
C GLU A 42 -6.66 23.74 5.67
N LEU A 43 -7.43 23.12 4.77
CA LEU A 43 -8.89 23.04 4.91
C LEU A 43 -9.30 22.18 6.12
N THR A 44 -8.63 21.08 6.37
CA THR A 44 -8.93 20.23 7.52
C THR A 44 -8.50 20.82 8.85
N LYS A 45 -7.47 21.69 8.87
CA LYS A 45 -7.09 22.44 10.07
C LYS A 45 -8.06 23.56 10.43
N ALA A 46 -8.72 24.15 9.42
CA ALA A 46 -9.68 25.23 9.64
C ALA A 46 -11.06 24.74 10.14
N ASP A 47 -11.32 23.45 10.14
CA ASP A 47 -12.50 22.86 10.77
C ASP A 47 -12.29 22.75 12.28
N SER A 48 -12.44 23.89 12.97
CA SER A 48 -12.23 24.03 14.42
C SER A 48 -13.41 23.52 15.27
N SER A 49 -14.34 22.77 14.69
CA SER A 49 -15.34 22.06 15.49
C SER A 49 -14.66 20.96 16.25
N VAL A 50 -14.46 21.15 17.53
CA VAL A 50 -13.95 20.10 18.43
C VAL A 50 -15.04 19.03 18.52
N GLU A 51 -14.83 17.91 17.79
CA GLU A 51 -15.69 16.75 17.96
C GLU A 51 -15.33 16.08 19.28
N LEU A 52 -16.22 16.20 20.26
CA LEU A 52 -16.03 15.62 21.59
C LEU A 52 -16.60 14.20 21.71
N ASP A 53 -17.37 13.77 20.71
CA ASP A 53 -17.96 12.43 20.68
C ASP A 53 -17.05 11.46 19.90
N LEU A 54 -16.32 10.63 20.65
CA LEU A 54 -15.46 9.59 20.08
C LEU A 54 -16.26 8.56 19.26
N ASP A 55 -17.52 8.30 19.60
CA ASP A 55 -18.37 7.40 18.83
C ASP A 55 -18.73 7.99 17.46
N ALA A 56 -18.93 9.30 17.37
CA ALA A 56 -19.12 9.98 16.09
C ALA A 56 -17.84 9.90 15.22
N VAL A 57 -16.67 10.11 15.82
CA VAL A 57 -15.37 9.95 15.12
C VAL A 57 -15.19 8.49 14.66
N ARG A 58 -15.47 7.51 15.52
CA ARG A 58 -15.39 6.09 15.17
C ARG A 58 -16.31 5.73 14.00
N LYS A 59 -17.54 6.20 13.99
CA LYS A 59 -18.49 5.99 12.89
C LYS A 59 -17.96 6.55 11.58
N ARG A 60 -17.42 7.78 11.56
CA ARG A 60 -16.80 8.38 10.37
C ARG A 60 -15.62 7.56 9.86
N LEU A 61 -14.79 7.03 10.75
CA LEU A 61 -13.67 6.14 10.37
C LEU A 61 -14.16 4.80 9.80
N GLN A 62 -15.28 4.28 10.30
CA GLN A 62 -15.88 3.02 9.84
C GLN A 62 -16.66 3.16 8.53
N GLU A 63 -17.17 4.35 8.17
CA GLU A 63 -17.86 4.61 6.89
C GLU A 63 -16.97 4.34 5.67
N PHE A 64 -15.66 4.35 5.85
CA PHE A 64 -14.67 3.95 4.86
C PHE A 64 -14.27 2.47 4.96
N SER A 65 -15.10 1.64 5.56
CA SER A 65 -14.84 0.22 5.76
C SER A 65 -14.50 -0.51 4.46
N PRO A 66 -13.52 -1.41 4.49
CA PRO A 66 -12.98 -2.02 3.30
C PRO A 66 -14.03 -2.84 2.57
N ARG A 67 -14.07 -2.67 1.26
CA ARG A 67 -14.63 -3.67 0.35
C ARG A 67 -13.89 -4.99 0.59
N ALA A 68 -14.55 -6.11 0.37
CA ALA A 68 -13.90 -7.41 0.42
C ALA A 68 -12.61 -7.40 -0.43
N GLY A 69 -11.54 -8.04 0.03
CA GLY A 69 -10.24 -8.07 -0.64
C GLY A 69 -9.18 -7.14 -0.03
N ALA A 70 -7.99 -7.17 -0.60
CA ALA A 70 -6.85 -6.39 -0.12
C ALA A 70 -7.02 -4.88 -0.29
N TYR A 71 -6.34 -4.13 0.56
CA TYR A 71 -6.34 -2.67 0.47
C TYR A 71 -5.37 -2.18 -0.61
N PHE A 72 -5.94 -1.65 -1.70
CA PHE A 72 -5.16 -0.95 -2.73
C PHE A 72 -4.98 0.51 -2.35
N CYS A 73 -3.73 0.99 -2.32
CA CYS A 73 -3.42 2.36 -1.95
C CYS A 73 -2.32 2.97 -2.82
N GLU A 74 -2.16 4.27 -2.70
CA GLU A 74 -1.04 5.01 -3.29
C GLU A 74 0.30 4.60 -2.67
N TYR A 75 1.37 4.71 -3.45
CA TYR A 75 2.71 4.35 -3.00
C TYR A 75 3.15 5.09 -1.72
N GLY A 76 2.80 6.38 -1.57
CA GLY A 76 3.09 7.13 -0.35
C GLY A 76 2.38 6.57 0.88
N VAL A 77 1.10 6.19 0.75
CA VAL A 77 0.34 5.52 1.82
C VAL A 77 0.92 4.13 2.11
N PHE A 78 1.29 3.38 1.07
CA PHE A 78 1.97 2.10 1.21
C PHE A 78 3.27 2.21 2.01
N GLN A 79 4.08 3.24 1.73
CA GLN A 79 5.32 3.50 2.49
C GLN A 79 5.03 3.75 3.98
N ASP A 80 3.96 4.48 4.30
CA ASP A 80 3.60 4.75 5.69
C ASP A 80 3.11 3.48 6.40
N ILE A 81 2.31 2.65 5.72
CA ILE A 81 1.89 1.34 6.23
C ILE A 81 3.11 0.42 6.42
N TYR A 82 4.03 0.38 5.45
CA TYR A 82 5.26 -0.40 5.56
C TYR A 82 6.08 -0.01 6.79
N ARG A 83 6.28 1.29 7.03
CA ARG A 83 7.01 1.80 8.20
C ARG A 83 6.30 1.45 9.51
N LEU A 84 4.97 1.51 9.52
CA LEU A 84 4.17 1.13 10.68
C LEU A 84 4.31 -0.37 10.98
N GLU A 85 4.18 -1.22 9.96
CA GLU A 85 4.33 -2.67 10.10
C GLU A 85 5.76 -3.07 10.50
N ALA A 86 6.79 -2.40 9.96
CA ALA A 86 8.17 -2.63 10.34
C ALA A 86 8.42 -2.33 11.84
N ARG A 87 7.84 -1.26 12.38
CA ARG A 87 7.89 -0.94 13.81
C ARG A 87 7.10 -1.94 14.64
N ASN A 88 5.92 -2.35 14.18
CA ASN A 88 5.09 -3.33 14.86
C ASN A 88 5.77 -4.70 14.91
N ALA A 89 6.47 -5.10 13.85
CA ALA A 89 7.22 -6.36 13.77
C ALA A 89 8.30 -6.44 14.87
N VAL A 90 9.05 -5.37 15.09
CA VAL A 90 10.06 -5.28 16.19
C VAL A 90 9.44 -5.58 17.54
N ARG A 91 8.32 -4.92 17.83
CA ARG A 91 7.69 -4.98 19.17
C ARG A 91 6.91 -6.27 19.42
N SER A 92 6.31 -6.83 18.38
CA SER A 92 5.40 -7.98 18.50
C SER A 92 6.04 -9.32 18.10
N GLY A 93 7.25 -9.31 17.53
CA GLY A 93 7.88 -10.49 16.95
C GLY A 93 7.13 -11.05 15.71
N ARG A 94 6.19 -10.31 15.16
CA ARG A 94 5.43 -10.75 13.99
C ARG A 94 6.28 -10.70 12.73
N ILE A 95 6.12 -11.72 11.89
CA ILE A 95 6.74 -11.75 10.57
C ILE A 95 5.82 -11.03 9.59
N VAL A 96 6.39 -10.10 8.83
CA VAL A 96 5.72 -9.39 7.74
C VAL A 96 6.54 -9.63 6.47
N GLN A 97 5.89 -9.97 5.37
CA GLN A 97 6.55 -10.17 4.09
C GLN A 97 6.27 -9.00 3.16
N LEU A 98 7.31 -8.56 2.45
CA LEU A 98 7.22 -7.65 1.31
C LEU A 98 7.42 -8.47 0.05
N ALA A 99 6.46 -8.40 -0.87
CA ALA A 99 6.56 -9.05 -2.17
C ALA A 99 6.53 -8.02 -3.30
N MET A 100 7.15 -8.37 -4.42
CA MET A 100 7.06 -7.64 -5.68
C MET A 100 6.61 -8.60 -6.77
N LEU A 101 5.56 -8.23 -7.50
CA LEU A 101 5.11 -8.90 -8.71
C LEU A 101 5.52 -8.08 -9.92
N THR A 102 6.14 -8.71 -10.91
CA THR A 102 6.62 -8.07 -12.14
C THR A 102 5.98 -8.75 -13.35
N VAL A 103 5.49 -7.93 -14.29
CA VAL A 103 4.95 -8.38 -15.58
C VAL A 103 5.97 -8.09 -16.68
N LEU A 104 6.31 -9.11 -17.45
CA LEU A 104 7.30 -9.09 -18.52
C LEU A 104 6.69 -9.65 -19.81
N ASP A 105 7.36 -9.46 -20.95
CA ASP A 105 7.06 -10.20 -22.17
C ASP A 105 7.64 -11.64 -22.10
N GLU A 106 7.37 -12.44 -23.12
CA GLU A 106 7.89 -13.82 -23.20
C GLU A 106 9.43 -13.89 -23.26
N ASN A 107 10.11 -12.81 -23.67
CA ASN A 107 11.56 -12.71 -23.76
C ASN A 107 12.19 -11.94 -22.58
N GLU A 108 11.45 -11.75 -21.49
CA GLU A 108 11.89 -11.02 -20.29
C GLU A 108 12.15 -9.52 -20.53
N HIS A 109 11.63 -8.98 -21.65
CA HIS A 109 11.71 -7.56 -21.93
C HIS A 109 10.48 -6.81 -21.40
N ARG A 110 10.55 -5.50 -21.44
CA ARG A 110 9.43 -4.64 -21.06
C ARG A 110 8.34 -4.71 -22.13
N LEU A 111 7.12 -5.04 -21.73
CA LEU A 111 5.93 -5.02 -22.60
C LEU A 111 5.70 -3.64 -23.22
N ASP A 112 5.08 -3.62 -24.41
CA ASP A 112 4.55 -2.37 -24.94
C ASP A 112 3.51 -1.75 -24.01
N SER A 113 3.36 -0.44 -24.07
CA SER A 113 2.58 0.33 -23.10
C SER A 113 1.12 -0.12 -23.01
N LYS A 114 0.50 -0.49 -24.13
CA LYS A 114 -0.92 -0.88 -24.17
C LYS A 114 -1.16 -2.26 -23.56
N ARG A 115 -0.35 -3.25 -23.95
CA ARG A 115 -0.40 -4.61 -23.38
C ARG A 115 -0.06 -4.60 -21.90
N CYS A 116 0.98 -3.82 -21.52
CA CYS A 116 1.38 -3.67 -20.13
C CYS A 116 0.24 -3.08 -19.29
N SER A 117 -0.42 -2.03 -19.75
CA SER A 117 -1.54 -1.42 -19.02
C SER A 117 -2.72 -2.40 -18.84
N ALA A 118 -3.08 -3.16 -19.87
CA ALA A 118 -4.13 -4.16 -19.78
C ALA A 118 -3.77 -5.31 -18.83
N ALA A 119 -2.54 -5.82 -18.91
CA ALA A 119 -2.06 -6.88 -18.02
C ALA A 119 -2.02 -6.44 -16.56
N MET A 120 -1.56 -5.21 -16.32
CA MET A 120 -1.51 -4.65 -14.97
C MET A 120 -2.90 -4.41 -14.36
N GLU A 121 -3.90 -4.02 -15.14
CA GLU A 121 -5.27 -3.86 -14.62
C GLU A 121 -5.90 -5.21 -14.25
N GLU A 122 -5.72 -6.23 -15.09
CA GLU A 122 -6.15 -7.60 -14.80
C GLU A 122 -5.42 -8.17 -13.57
N LEU A 123 -4.10 -7.97 -13.49
CA LEU A 123 -3.32 -8.39 -12.33
C LEU A 123 -3.77 -7.67 -11.06
N ARG A 124 -4.11 -6.37 -11.12
CA ARG A 124 -4.69 -5.61 -10.01
C ARG A 124 -5.96 -6.27 -9.47
N SER A 125 -6.86 -6.62 -10.38
CA SER A 125 -8.12 -7.28 -10.04
C SER A 125 -7.88 -8.64 -9.39
N THR A 126 -6.95 -9.42 -9.94
CA THR A 126 -6.56 -10.74 -9.42
C THR A 126 -5.93 -10.63 -8.04
N ILE A 127 -5.01 -9.70 -7.83
CA ILE A 127 -4.40 -9.44 -6.50
C ILE A 127 -5.49 -9.09 -5.49
N HIS A 128 -6.35 -8.12 -5.83
CA HIS A 128 -7.40 -7.65 -4.94
C HIS A 128 -8.33 -8.79 -4.49
N SER A 129 -8.74 -9.66 -5.39
CA SER A 129 -9.65 -10.78 -5.09
C SER A 129 -8.97 -11.95 -4.40
N SER A 130 -7.65 -12.12 -4.59
CA SER A 130 -6.88 -13.25 -4.04
C SER A 130 -6.34 -12.99 -2.63
N LEU A 131 -6.19 -11.73 -2.24
CA LEU A 131 -5.65 -11.32 -0.95
C LEU A 131 -6.75 -11.05 0.07
N ARG A 132 -6.34 -11.01 1.35
CA ARG A 132 -7.24 -10.75 2.49
C ARG A 132 -7.39 -9.24 2.73
N ALA A 133 -8.44 -8.85 3.44
CA ALA A 133 -8.68 -7.44 3.81
C ALA A 133 -7.55 -6.79 4.62
N GLY A 134 -6.73 -7.58 5.33
CA GLY A 134 -5.56 -7.09 6.06
C GLY A 134 -4.29 -6.93 5.23
N ASP A 135 -4.27 -7.44 4.00
CA ASP A 135 -3.14 -7.30 3.10
C ASP A 135 -3.24 -5.96 2.35
N THR A 136 -2.09 -5.40 1.99
CA THR A 136 -2.03 -4.11 1.30
C THR A 136 -1.20 -4.24 0.04
N PHE A 137 -1.60 -3.57 -1.03
CA PHE A 137 -0.79 -3.53 -2.24
C PHE A 137 -0.86 -2.17 -2.94
N THR A 138 0.16 -1.89 -3.75
CA THR A 138 0.30 -0.63 -4.48
C THR A 138 0.92 -0.86 -5.84
N ARG A 139 0.61 0.00 -6.80
CA ARG A 139 1.34 0.05 -8.07
C ARG A 139 2.67 0.77 -7.86
N PHE A 140 3.77 0.06 -8.09
CA PHE A 140 5.12 0.60 -7.89
C PHE A 140 5.69 1.20 -9.19
N SER A 141 5.44 0.52 -10.31
CA SER A 141 5.91 1.00 -11.63
C SER A 141 4.88 0.67 -12.72
N ALA A 142 5.25 0.93 -13.97
CA ALA A 142 4.41 0.58 -15.11
C ALA A 142 4.09 -0.92 -15.19
N SER A 143 5.02 -1.79 -14.72
CA SER A 143 4.92 -3.25 -14.80
C SER A 143 5.07 -3.98 -13.46
N GLN A 144 4.94 -3.26 -12.32
CA GLN A 144 5.19 -3.86 -11.00
C GLN A 144 4.16 -3.45 -9.96
N TYR A 145 3.78 -4.42 -9.13
CA TYR A 145 3.05 -4.22 -7.87
C TYR A 145 3.94 -4.60 -6.68
N LEU A 146 3.83 -3.84 -5.60
CA LEU A 146 4.32 -4.23 -4.29
C LEU A 146 3.16 -4.67 -3.42
N LEU A 147 3.37 -5.72 -2.63
CA LEU A 147 2.40 -6.29 -1.70
C LEU A 147 3.03 -6.35 -0.32
N LEU A 148 2.26 -6.03 0.69
CA LEU A 148 2.62 -6.19 2.09
C LEU A 148 1.68 -7.22 2.71
N LEU A 149 2.27 -8.31 3.23
CA LEU A 149 1.57 -9.47 3.76
C LEU A 149 1.85 -9.60 5.27
N PRO A 150 1.07 -8.92 6.12
CA PRO A 150 1.20 -9.02 7.57
C PRO A 150 0.90 -10.44 8.04
N THR A 151 1.68 -10.94 8.98
CA THR A 151 1.52 -12.28 9.59
C THR A 151 1.74 -13.47 8.66
N ALA A 152 2.29 -13.28 7.47
CA ALA A 152 2.66 -14.37 6.58
C ALA A 152 4.08 -14.89 6.91
N THR A 153 4.23 -16.19 7.10
CA THR A 153 5.56 -16.82 7.01
C THR A 153 6.07 -16.78 5.58
N TYR A 154 7.33 -17.06 5.36
CA TYR A 154 7.89 -17.10 4.00
C TYR A 154 7.14 -18.10 3.11
N GLU A 155 6.90 -19.32 3.62
CA GLU A 155 6.20 -20.39 2.91
C GLU A 155 4.76 -20.00 2.56
N ASN A 156 4.04 -19.41 3.52
CA ASN A 156 2.69 -18.90 3.27
C ASN A 156 2.68 -17.75 2.27
N GLY A 157 3.68 -16.87 2.32
CA GLY A 157 3.86 -15.80 1.33
C GLY A 157 4.05 -16.37 -0.07
N VAL A 158 4.94 -17.35 -0.24
CA VAL A 158 5.15 -18.05 -1.52
C VAL A 158 3.85 -18.69 -2.03
N MET A 159 3.11 -19.40 -1.16
CA MET A 159 1.83 -20.03 -1.55
C MET A 159 0.79 -18.99 -2.00
N VAL A 160 0.70 -17.85 -1.32
CA VAL A 160 -0.20 -16.76 -1.69
C VAL A 160 0.18 -16.18 -3.05
N LEU A 161 1.47 -15.91 -3.28
CA LEU A 161 1.95 -15.36 -4.56
C LEU A 161 1.73 -16.33 -5.71
N GLN A 162 2.03 -17.62 -5.50
CA GLN A 162 1.76 -18.66 -6.48
C GLN A 162 0.28 -18.74 -6.86
N ARG A 163 -0.62 -18.64 -5.87
CA ARG A 163 -2.06 -18.62 -6.10
C ARG A 163 -2.48 -17.41 -6.94
N ILE A 164 -1.91 -16.23 -6.69
CA ILE A 164 -2.17 -15.04 -7.49
C ILE A 164 -1.71 -15.25 -8.94
N LEU A 165 -0.48 -15.73 -9.13
CA LEU A 165 0.07 -15.97 -10.46
C LEU A 165 -0.74 -17.02 -11.22
N ASN A 166 -1.05 -18.16 -10.61
CA ASN A 166 -1.87 -19.19 -11.23
C ASN A 166 -3.26 -18.65 -11.64
N ALA A 167 -3.90 -17.84 -10.79
CA ALA A 167 -5.18 -17.23 -11.10
C ALA A 167 -5.06 -16.22 -12.26
N PHE A 168 -3.98 -15.43 -12.29
CA PHE A 168 -3.73 -14.48 -13.35
C PHE A 168 -3.43 -15.18 -14.69
N GLU A 169 -2.62 -16.22 -14.70
CA GLU A 169 -2.31 -17.03 -15.89
C GLU A 169 -3.55 -17.71 -16.51
N MET A 170 -4.61 -17.92 -15.74
CA MET A 170 -5.89 -18.40 -16.28
C MET A 170 -6.66 -17.36 -17.06
N THR A 171 -6.33 -16.07 -16.95
CA THR A 171 -6.97 -15.00 -17.71
C THR A 171 -6.45 -14.93 -19.15
N LEU A 172 -7.23 -14.29 -20.04
CA LEU A 172 -6.85 -14.16 -21.46
C LEU A 172 -5.53 -13.41 -21.64
N ILE A 173 -5.33 -12.33 -20.89
CA ILE A 173 -4.12 -11.51 -20.98
C ILE A 173 -2.95 -12.16 -20.23
N GLY A 174 -3.21 -12.82 -19.11
CA GLY A 174 -2.18 -13.48 -18.30
C GLY A 174 -1.43 -14.56 -19.07
N ARG A 175 -2.12 -15.26 -19.98
CA ARG A 175 -1.50 -16.28 -20.87
C ARG A 175 -0.53 -15.70 -21.91
N THR A 176 -0.54 -14.40 -22.13
CA THR A 176 0.26 -13.73 -23.17
C THR A 176 1.43 -12.95 -22.59
N VAL A 177 1.65 -13.06 -21.30
CA VAL A 177 2.73 -12.36 -20.57
C VAL A 177 3.39 -13.32 -19.59
N ARG A 178 4.62 -13.04 -19.24
CA ARG A 178 5.33 -13.71 -18.16
C ARG A 178 5.20 -12.92 -16.87
N THR A 179 5.04 -13.61 -15.76
CA THR A 179 5.00 -12.99 -14.43
C THR A 179 6.03 -13.62 -13.52
N GLU A 180 6.66 -12.78 -12.71
CA GLU A 180 7.65 -13.20 -11.72
C GLU A 180 7.34 -12.54 -10.38
N PHE A 181 7.80 -13.16 -9.30
CA PHE A 181 7.75 -12.54 -7.98
C PHE A 181 9.06 -12.63 -7.23
N SER A 182 9.26 -11.66 -6.35
CA SER A 182 10.28 -11.68 -5.30
C SER A 182 9.59 -11.53 -3.96
N LEU A 183 10.12 -12.19 -2.92
CA LEU A 183 9.58 -12.16 -1.56
C LEU A 183 10.72 -12.00 -0.56
N LEU A 184 10.61 -11.00 0.31
CA LEU A 184 11.59 -10.70 1.36
C LEU A 184 10.87 -10.38 2.66
N PRO A 185 11.44 -10.73 3.82
CA PRO A 185 10.91 -10.26 5.10
C PRO A 185 11.12 -8.75 5.22
N VAL A 186 10.14 -8.09 5.83
CA VAL A 186 10.27 -6.69 6.24
C VAL A 186 11.31 -6.60 7.35
N LEU A 187 12.37 -5.85 7.11
CA LEU A 187 13.41 -5.65 8.12
C LEU A 187 12.93 -4.68 9.19
N PRO A 188 13.25 -4.95 10.46
CA PRO A 188 12.97 -4.02 11.55
C PRO A 188 13.62 -2.66 11.28
N VAL A 189 12.85 -1.58 11.38
CA VAL A 189 13.41 -0.23 11.38
C VAL A 189 14.01 -0.01 12.77
N GLN A 190 15.34 -0.01 12.84
CA GLN A 190 16.04 0.44 14.04
C GLN A 190 15.86 1.96 14.14
N ASP A 191 15.20 2.42 15.21
CA ASP A 191 15.14 3.85 15.50
C ASP A 191 16.59 4.29 15.87
N PRO A 192 17.13 5.37 15.27
CA PRO A 192 18.48 5.86 15.63
C PRO A 192 18.63 6.19 17.11
N LYS A 193 17.51 6.28 17.86
CA LYS A 193 17.49 6.50 19.31
C LYS A 193 17.62 5.22 20.15
N ASP A 194 17.47 4.03 19.55
CA ASP A 194 17.57 2.74 20.25
C ASP A 194 19.00 2.18 20.29
N THR A 195 19.98 2.89 19.78
CA THR A 195 21.38 2.62 20.06
C THR A 195 21.71 3.07 21.48
N HIS A 196 21.24 2.31 22.47
CA HIS A 196 21.86 2.36 23.79
C HIS A 196 23.32 1.91 23.65
N PRO A 197 24.30 2.78 23.97
CA PRO A 197 25.68 2.35 24.07
C PRO A 197 25.83 1.58 25.40
N GLY A 198 25.66 0.26 25.38
CA GLY A 198 25.73 -0.48 26.60
C GLY A 198 25.47 -1.97 26.51
N PHE A 199 26.05 -2.66 25.52
CA PHE A 199 26.32 -4.09 25.66
C PHE A 199 27.71 -4.38 25.08
N THR A 200 28.74 -3.99 25.80
CA THR A 200 30.08 -4.55 25.62
C THR A 200 30.00 -6.01 26.04
N ALA A 201 30.13 -6.90 25.10
CA ALA A 201 30.37 -8.31 25.38
C ALA A 201 31.58 -8.44 26.29
N ILE A 202 31.40 -9.08 27.42
CA ILE A 202 32.49 -9.47 28.33
C ILE A 202 33.34 -10.49 27.56
N PRO A 203 34.65 -10.27 27.36
CA PRO A 203 35.49 -11.30 26.75
C PRO A 203 35.61 -12.46 27.73
N GLU A 204 35.24 -13.66 27.29
CA GLU A 204 35.50 -14.90 27.97
C GLU A 204 37.03 -15.04 28.09
N THR A 205 37.52 -15.05 29.30
CA THR A 205 38.89 -15.41 29.67
C THR A 205 39.06 -16.92 29.53
N PRO A 206 40.04 -17.41 28.76
CA PRO A 206 40.38 -18.83 28.78
C PRO A 206 41.15 -19.14 30.03
N GLY A 207 40.66 -20.10 30.84
CA GLY A 207 41.35 -20.81 31.90
C GLY A 207 41.63 -22.23 31.49
#